data_a175eccd5b339a359a05b7ae00ecd355
#
_entry.id   a175eccd5b339a359a05b7ae00ecd355
#
_cell.length_a   1.000
_cell.length_b   1.000
_cell.length_c   1.000
_cell.angle_alpha   90.00
_cell.angle_beta   90.00
_cell.angle_gamma   90.00
#
_symmetry.space_group_name_H-M   'P 1'
#
loop_
_entity.id
_entity.type
_entity.pdbx_description
1 polymer ?
#
loop_
_entity_poly.entity_id
_entity_poly.type
_entity_poly.pdbx_seq_one_letter_code
_entity_poly.pdbx_strand_id
1 'polypeptide(L)'
;MREEAQEVEVPKKAHDPLANVTAQRWNAAVQWRAREQIGGKSLRTVLRECYEQREGILSPEDAEIADELGIDIYVNISALKVSALTSWLRDLLLNTPELPFVISPTPIPDLSEKARMEVLNKVKTELYAAGGFQGDLLSLIRSVKFQQLEKERQYAEVACNNMSRLIKDQCMEGGFQEAFLKTITDFATYPFAVFHGPVPTMVTQMEWSGSSLKPKDKIQFQFRPISVFDFYWSPDSRNAQEGTGIFIREQVTKQDLYKCLGMKSYIKANVQKVLEATISKTQNLKWMSRNPEQPDTIGSGWGNGETLDVLRHYGMFSGKELKKYGITGIDDDQFYDACISMVGQYTIQAFILPNPHVGIRPVYTASFETAADRIPGFSICQKLRDVERAYMNTLRFLMTNEGLSAGPFGEVDYSRIQRYMNPEDIGRITALTLHPVDPDMSAGGHPAYKLQHIPSNMGAYRNCAQFFLDLADRVTQIPAAIHGEPVGTGANRTFRGMAMLYGNAIKPIQSAVGNMDVGIFRPLGTLMYNYNMQYSDDESVKGDAKIIAQGAT
;
A
#
# COMPACT_ATOMS: atom_id res chain seq x y z
N MET A 1 -18.34 -10.76 23.52
CA MET A 1 -19.63 -10.60 22.82
C MET A 1 -19.41 -11.03 21.37
N ARG A 2 -20.17 -11.97 20.87
CA ARG A 2 -20.13 -12.34 19.45
C ARG A 2 -20.82 -11.21 18.70
N GLU A 3 -20.07 -10.36 18.01
CA GLU A 3 -20.64 -9.44 17.02
C GLU A 3 -21.20 -10.28 15.87
N GLU A 4 -22.51 -10.29 15.77
CA GLU A 4 -23.24 -10.86 14.64
C GLU A 4 -22.78 -10.15 13.39
N ALA A 5 -22.23 -10.91 12.45
CA ALA A 5 -21.98 -10.45 11.11
C ALA A 5 -23.31 -9.94 10.54
N GLN A 6 -23.46 -8.63 10.36
CA GLN A 6 -24.62 -8.07 9.70
C GLN A 6 -24.72 -8.70 8.31
N GLU A 7 -25.77 -9.51 8.11
CA GLU A 7 -26.12 -10.03 6.79
C GLU A 7 -26.32 -8.85 5.84
N VAL A 8 -25.42 -8.77 4.86
CA VAL A 8 -25.57 -7.85 3.73
C VAL A 8 -26.80 -8.34 2.96
N GLU A 9 -27.90 -7.60 2.99
CA GLU A 9 -29.06 -7.90 2.16
C GLU A 9 -28.67 -7.81 0.67
N VAL A 10 -28.45 -8.98 0.08
CA VAL A 10 -28.26 -9.11 -1.37
C VAL A 10 -29.59 -8.78 -2.02
N PRO A 11 -29.67 -7.85 -2.98
CA PRO A 11 -30.90 -7.53 -3.68
C PRO A 11 -31.46 -8.81 -4.34
N LYS A 12 -32.66 -9.19 -3.94
CA LYS A 12 -33.30 -10.50 -4.22
C LYS A 12 -33.57 -10.83 -5.68
N LYS A 13 -33.40 -9.92 -6.64
CA LYS A 13 -33.51 -10.18 -8.09
C LYS A 13 -32.62 -9.21 -8.88
N ALA A 14 -31.38 -9.58 -9.13
CA ALA A 14 -30.62 -8.94 -10.20
C ALA A 14 -31.09 -9.53 -11.53
N HIS A 15 -31.61 -8.68 -12.43
CA HIS A 15 -31.98 -9.09 -13.79
C HIS A 15 -30.77 -9.36 -14.69
N ASP A 16 -29.57 -9.15 -14.17
CA ASP A 16 -28.30 -9.21 -14.85
C ASP A 16 -27.51 -10.45 -14.37
N PRO A 17 -27.29 -11.49 -15.23
CA PRO A 17 -26.60 -12.70 -14.80
C PRO A 17 -25.17 -12.48 -14.34
N LEU A 18 -24.41 -11.54 -14.95
CA LEU A 18 -23.06 -11.19 -14.49
C LEU A 18 -23.10 -10.48 -13.13
N ALA A 19 -24.08 -9.61 -12.92
CA ALA A 19 -24.27 -8.97 -11.65
C ALA A 19 -24.52 -9.99 -10.53
N ASN A 20 -25.31 -11.03 -10.79
CA ASN A 20 -25.55 -12.10 -9.82
C ASN A 20 -24.28 -12.89 -9.48
N VAL A 21 -23.52 -13.31 -10.49
CA VAL A 21 -22.26 -14.07 -10.30
C VAL A 21 -21.24 -13.21 -9.55
N THR A 22 -21.12 -11.96 -9.94
CA THR A 22 -20.18 -11.02 -9.28
C THR A 22 -20.59 -10.74 -7.83
N ALA A 23 -21.90 -10.58 -7.55
CA ALA A 23 -22.40 -10.40 -6.19
C ALA A 23 -22.17 -11.64 -5.30
N GLN A 24 -22.34 -12.85 -5.84
CA GLN A 24 -22.04 -14.09 -5.10
C GLN A 24 -20.56 -14.19 -4.76
N ARG A 25 -19.67 -13.89 -5.73
CA ARG A 25 -18.21 -13.88 -5.52
C ARG A 25 -17.81 -12.80 -4.52
N TRP A 26 -18.46 -11.64 -4.57
CA TRP A 26 -18.26 -10.55 -3.60
C TRP A 26 -18.57 -11.01 -2.17
N ASN A 27 -19.72 -11.62 -1.96
CA ASN A 27 -20.10 -12.12 -0.63
C ASN A 27 -19.10 -13.17 -0.12
N ALA A 28 -18.62 -14.06 -0.98
CA ALA A 28 -17.58 -15.03 -0.63
C ALA A 28 -16.27 -14.33 -0.24
N ALA A 29 -15.84 -13.31 -0.97
CA ALA A 29 -14.64 -12.54 -0.67
C ALA A 29 -14.75 -11.76 0.66
N VAL A 30 -15.90 -11.14 0.93
CA VAL A 30 -16.17 -10.45 2.20
C VAL A 30 -16.12 -11.41 3.38
N GLN A 31 -16.78 -12.57 3.27
CA GLN A 31 -16.76 -13.59 4.31
C GLN A 31 -15.37 -14.16 4.54
N TRP A 32 -14.60 -14.37 3.47
CA TRP A 32 -13.23 -14.85 3.55
C TRP A 32 -12.34 -13.85 4.27
N ARG A 33 -12.37 -12.59 3.85
CA ARG A 33 -11.61 -11.52 4.49
C ARG A 33 -11.95 -11.35 5.97
N ALA A 34 -13.22 -11.51 6.34
CA ALA A 34 -13.64 -11.44 7.74
C ALA A 34 -13.10 -12.58 8.62
N ARG A 35 -12.77 -13.74 7.99
CA ARG A 35 -12.16 -14.90 8.66
C ARG A 35 -10.63 -14.85 8.69
N GLU A 36 -10.03 -14.01 7.86
CA GLU A 36 -8.57 -13.87 7.80
C GLU A 36 -8.01 -13.39 9.13
N GLN A 37 -6.99 -14.09 9.63
CA GLN A 37 -6.36 -13.78 10.92
C GLN A 37 -4.86 -13.58 10.77
N ILE A 38 -4.32 -12.62 11.46
CA ILE A 38 -2.90 -12.35 11.58
C ILE A 38 -2.53 -12.33 13.06
N GLY A 39 -1.63 -13.23 13.48
CA GLY A 39 -1.24 -13.30 14.89
C GLY A 39 -2.39 -13.57 15.87
N GLY A 40 -3.42 -14.33 15.43
CA GLY A 40 -4.60 -14.63 16.25
C GLY A 40 -5.66 -13.53 16.31
N LYS A 41 -5.46 -12.40 15.64
CA LYS A 41 -6.42 -11.29 15.52
C LYS A 41 -7.05 -11.26 14.13
N SER A 42 -8.31 -10.79 14.04
CA SER A 42 -8.93 -10.59 12.74
C SER A 42 -8.15 -9.55 11.93
N LEU A 43 -8.07 -9.74 10.60
CA LEU A 43 -7.41 -8.76 9.72
C LEU A 43 -7.98 -7.35 9.94
N ARG A 44 -9.28 -7.24 10.12
CA ARG A 44 -9.98 -5.98 10.40
C ARG A 44 -9.41 -5.27 11.62
N THR A 45 -9.29 -6.00 12.73
CA THR A 45 -8.70 -5.47 13.97
C THR A 45 -7.26 -5.01 13.76
N VAL A 46 -6.46 -5.80 13.05
CA VAL A 46 -5.06 -5.47 12.76
C VAL A 46 -4.94 -4.19 11.94
N LEU A 47 -5.75 -4.04 10.88
CA LEU A 47 -5.74 -2.83 10.05
C LEU A 47 -6.12 -1.58 10.85
N ARG A 48 -7.13 -1.70 11.72
CA ARG A 48 -7.55 -0.61 12.60
C ARG A 48 -6.46 -0.24 13.61
N GLU A 49 -5.85 -1.24 14.25
CA GLU A 49 -4.74 -1.04 15.18
C GLU A 49 -3.55 -0.35 14.53
N CYS A 50 -3.18 -0.75 13.29
CA CYS A 50 -2.12 -0.09 12.53
C CYS A 50 -2.46 1.38 12.22
N TYR A 51 -3.72 1.65 11.89
CA TYR A 51 -4.19 3.01 11.66
C TYR A 51 -4.11 3.86 12.94
N GLU A 52 -4.70 3.38 14.04
CA GLU A 52 -4.71 4.05 15.33
C GLU A 52 -3.28 4.34 15.83
N GLN A 53 -2.41 3.35 15.72
CA GLN A 53 -1.00 3.46 16.11
C GLN A 53 -0.25 4.50 15.27
N ARG A 54 -0.50 4.57 13.96
CA ARG A 54 0.12 5.60 13.10
C ARG A 54 -0.37 7.00 13.43
N GLU A 55 -1.69 7.16 13.63
CA GLU A 55 -2.30 8.46 13.92
C GLU A 55 -2.11 8.92 15.37
N GLY A 56 -1.55 8.07 16.23
CA GLY A 56 -1.35 8.38 17.65
C GLY A 56 -2.63 8.31 18.48
N ILE A 57 -3.58 7.47 18.06
CA ILE A 57 -4.82 7.23 18.78
C ILE A 57 -4.58 6.12 19.79
N LEU A 58 -4.83 6.41 21.06
CA LEU A 58 -4.70 5.41 22.13
C LEU A 58 -5.74 4.29 21.95
N SER A 59 -5.30 3.05 22.19
CA SER A 59 -6.26 1.95 22.32
C SER A 59 -7.15 2.17 23.56
N PRO A 60 -8.37 1.65 23.58
CA PRO A 60 -9.24 1.79 24.78
C PRO A 60 -8.56 1.34 26.08
N GLU A 61 -7.79 0.25 26.03
CA GLU A 61 -7.03 -0.26 27.17
C GLU A 61 -5.91 0.70 27.61
N ASP A 62 -5.21 1.33 26.68
CA ASP A 62 -4.14 2.28 26.98
C ASP A 62 -4.69 3.64 27.44
N ALA A 63 -5.91 4.00 26.98
CA ALA A 63 -6.62 5.18 27.44
C ALA A 63 -7.07 5.02 28.90
N GLU A 64 -7.60 3.85 29.29
CA GLU A 64 -7.93 3.55 30.70
C GLU A 64 -6.70 3.69 31.62
N ILE A 65 -5.54 3.15 31.21
CA ILE A 65 -4.29 3.29 31.98
C ILE A 65 -3.85 4.76 32.07
N ALA A 66 -4.00 5.54 30.99
CA ALA A 66 -3.65 6.96 30.98
C ALA A 66 -4.56 7.76 31.93
N ASP A 67 -5.86 7.47 31.92
CA ASP A 67 -6.86 8.10 32.79
C ASP A 67 -6.63 7.72 34.27
N GLU A 68 -6.35 6.45 34.59
CA GLU A 68 -6.04 6.01 35.96
C GLU A 68 -4.79 6.69 36.53
N LEU A 69 -3.76 6.90 35.70
CA LEU A 69 -2.52 7.55 36.10
C LEU A 69 -2.59 9.08 36.02
N GLY A 70 -3.62 9.64 35.37
CA GLY A 70 -3.76 11.08 35.13
C GLY A 70 -2.66 11.64 34.21
N ILE A 71 -2.05 10.81 33.35
CA ILE A 71 -0.95 11.18 32.47
C ILE A 71 -1.31 10.83 31.04
N ASP A 72 -1.64 11.85 30.28
CA ASP A 72 -1.97 11.76 28.86
C ASP A 72 -0.74 12.11 28.00
N ILE A 73 0.24 11.19 27.97
CA ILE A 73 1.41 11.28 27.11
C ILE A 73 1.35 10.17 26.07
N TYR A 74 1.56 10.55 24.81
CA TYR A 74 1.74 9.65 23.70
C TYR A 74 3.00 10.01 22.91
N VAL A 75 3.95 9.08 22.83
CA VAL A 75 5.15 9.18 21.99
C VAL A 75 5.02 8.16 20.86
N ASN A 76 4.73 8.62 19.66
CA ASN A 76 4.44 7.78 18.51
C ASN A 76 5.74 7.29 17.85
N ILE A 77 6.30 6.19 18.33
CA ILE A 77 7.49 5.54 17.76
C ILE A 77 7.17 4.95 16.38
N SER A 78 5.98 4.39 16.22
CA SER A 78 5.55 3.78 14.97
C SER A 78 5.47 4.81 13.85
N ALA A 79 4.86 5.98 14.08
CA ALA A 79 4.81 7.03 13.08
C ALA A 79 6.21 7.53 12.69
N LEU A 80 7.13 7.65 13.66
CA LEU A 80 8.52 8.02 13.40
C LEU A 80 9.20 7.01 12.46
N LYS A 81 9.09 5.71 12.76
CA LYS A 81 9.69 4.64 11.94
C LYS A 81 9.06 4.54 10.57
N VAL A 82 7.72 4.64 10.47
CA VAL A 82 6.99 4.65 9.19
C VAL A 82 7.43 5.86 8.34
N SER A 83 7.51 7.05 8.93
CA SER A 83 7.93 8.27 8.23
C SER A 83 9.36 8.16 7.71
N ALA A 84 10.29 7.65 8.51
CA ALA A 84 11.67 7.44 8.11
C ALA A 84 11.79 6.46 6.94
N LEU A 85 11.12 5.31 7.03
CA LEU A 85 11.13 4.33 5.95
C LEU A 85 10.47 4.90 4.68
N THR A 86 9.34 5.58 4.81
CA THR A 86 8.64 6.21 3.67
C THR A 86 9.53 7.23 2.98
N SER A 87 10.22 8.08 3.74
CA SER A 87 11.15 9.08 3.19
C SER A 87 12.31 8.40 2.45
N TRP A 88 12.88 7.38 3.03
CA TRP A 88 13.97 6.64 2.43
C TRP A 88 13.55 5.89 1.14
N LEU A 89 12.39 5.21 1.15
CA LEU A 89 11.85 4.55 -0.04
C LEU A 89 11.49 5.56 -1.13
N ARG A 90 11.00 6.74 -0.76
CA ARG A 90 10.76 7.82 -1.71
C ARG A 90 12.05 8.27 -2.38
N ASP A 91 13.12 8.47 -1.62
CA ASP A 91 14.41 8.89 -2.15
C ASP A 91 15.00 7.82 -3.08
N LEU A 92 14.87 6.55 -2.73
CA LEU A 92 15.37 5.45 -3.53
C LEU A 92 14.58 5.24 -4.82
N LEU A 93 13.24 5.27 -4.76
CA LEU A 93 12.37 4.81 -5.85
C LEU A 93 11.79 5.93 -6.72
N LEU A 94 11.62 7.15 -6.17
CA LEU A 94 10.94 8.25 -6.86
C LEU A 94 11.85 9.43 -7.20
N ASN A 95 12.94 9.65 -6.47
CA ASN A 95 13.86 10.75 -6.74
C ASN A 95 14.87 10.44 -7.85
N THR A 96 14.96 9.20 -8.29
CA THR A 96 15.72 8.83 -9.49
C THR A 96 14.94 9.24 -10.73
N PRO A 97 15.61 9.81 -11.77
CA PRO A 97 14.94 10.20 -13.00
C PRO A 97 14.49 8.99 -13.84
N GLU A 98 14.84 7.79 -13.43
CA GLU A 98 14.54 6.53 -14.11
C GLU A 98 13.32 5.84 -13.48
N LEU A 99 12.68 4.98 -14.26
CA LEU A 99 11.61 4.12 -13.74
C LEU A 99 12.22 3.06 -12.80
N PRO A 100 11.47 2.58 -11.80
CA PRO A 100 11.95 1.54 -10.88
C PRO A 100 12.08 0.15 -11.54
N PHE A 101 11.97 0.09 -12.86
CA PHE A 101 12.21 -1.11 -13.67
C PHE A 101 12.84 -0.73 -15.01
N VAL A 102 13.63 -1.65 -15.56
CA VAL A 102 14.31 -1.49 -16.86
C VAL A 102 13.78 -2.51 -17.85
N ILE A 103 13.63 -2.08 -19.08
CA ILE A 103 13.30 -2.93 -20.21
C ILE A 103 14.61 -3.27 -20.92
N SER A 104 15.00 -4.53 -20.84
CA SER A 104 16.24 -5.03 -21.46
C SER A 104 15.92 -6.00 -22.57
N PRO A 105 16.69 -5.98 -23.68
CA PRO A 105 16.52 -6.97 -24.73
C PRO A 105 16.80 -8.38 -24.19
N THR A 106 16.12 -9.37 -24.71
CA THR A 106 16.43 -10.77 -24.38
C THR A 106 17.86 -11.11 -24.84
N PRO A 107 18.63 -11.88 -24.03
CA PRO A 107 20.04 -12.17 -24.36
C PRO A 107 20.24 -12.88 -25.71
N ILE A 108 19.25 -13.65 -26.15
CA ILE A 108 19.22 -14.36 -27.43
C ILE A 108 17.87 -14.04 -28.08
N PRO A 109 17.80 -13.00 -28.94
CA PRO A 109 16.57 -12.70 -29.65
C PRO A 109 16.20 -13.84 -30.60
N ASP A 110 14.91 -14.20 -30.59
CA ASP A 110 14.38 -15.14 -31.57
C ASP A 110 14.39 -14.47 -32.95
N LEU A 111 15.10 -15.11 -33.91
CA LEU A 111 15.10 -14.65 -35.27
C LEU A 111 13.68 -14.76 -35.85
N SER A 112 13.11 -13.63 -36.23
CA SER A 112 11.84 -13.58 -36.96
C SER A 112 11.92 -14.37 -38.26
N GLU A 113 10.81 -14.83 -38.83
CA GLU A 113 10.81 -15.52 -40.13
C GLU A 113 11.44 -14.68 -41.22
N LYS A 114 11.23 -13.34 -41.22
CA LYS A 114 11.86 -12.40 -42.13
C LYS A 114 13.39 -12.42 -41.99
N ALA A 115 13.89 -12.35 -40.74
CA ALA A 115 15.32 -12.39 -40.46
C ALA A 115 15.96 -13.74 -40.88
N ARG A 116 15.26 -14.86 -40.70
CA ARG A 116 15.70 -16.17 -41.17
C ARG A 116 15.79 -16.22 -42.70
N MET A 117 14.81 -15.64 -43.38
CA MET A 117 14.82 -15.52 -44.85
C MET A 117 15.95 -14.62 -45.33
N GLU A 118 16.25 -13.52 -44.66
CA GLU A 118 17.37 -12.63 -44.97
C GLU A 118 18.72 -13.34 -44.81
N VAL A 119 18.92 -14.11 -43.75
CA VAL A 119 20.12 -14.94 -43.56
C VAL A 119 20.27 -15.92 -44.71
N LEU A 120 19.20 -16.61 -45.10
CA LEU A 120 19.22 -17.55 -46.21
C LEU A 120 19.56 -16.85 -47.57
N ASN A 121 18.97 -15.66 -47.79
CA ASN A 121 19.21 -14.91 -49.00
C ASN A 121 20.65 -14.36 -49.05
N LYS A 122 21.21 -13.85 -47.94
CA LYS A 122 22.60 -13.41 -47.84
C LYS A 122 23.56 -14.57 -48.08
N VAL A 123 23.36 -15.70 -47.43
CA VAL A 123 24.19 -16.91 -47.66
C VAL A 123 24.13 -17.34 -49.11
N LYS A 124 22.94 -17.32 -49.76
CA LYS A 124 22.81 -17.60 -51.19
C LYS A 124 23.60 -16.58 -52.05
N THR A 125 23.46 -15.28 -51.74
CA THR A 125 24.14 -14.21 -52.51
C THR A 125 25.66 -14.34 -52.41
N GLU A 126 26.18 -14.61 -51.22
CA GLU A 126 27.64 -14.80 -51.03
C GLU A 126 28.15 -16.08 -51.68
N LEU A 127 27.37 -17.16 -51.69
CA LEU A 127 27.67 -18.37 -52.44
C LEU A 127 27.72 -18.13 -53.97
N TYR A 128 26.78 -17.34 -54.52
CA TYR A 128 26.77 -17.01 -55.93
C TYR A 128 27.90 -16.06 -56.33
N ALA A 129 28.19 -15.06 -55.45
CA ALA A 129 29.25 -14.09 -55.70
C ALA A 129 30.67 -14.72 -55.67
N ALA A 130 30.86 -15.77 -54.91
CA ALA A 130 32.15 -16.47 -54.79
C ALA A 130 32.41 -17.51 -55.88
N GLY A 131 31.52 -17.70 -56.88
CA GLY A 131 31.73 -18.59 -58.01
C GLY A 131 31.92 -20.07 -57.66
N GLY A 132 31.49 -20.49 -56.50
CA GLY A 132 31.73 -21.80 -55.89
C GLY A 132 32.64 -21.68 -54.66
N PHE A 133 32.07 -21.94 -53.49
CA PHE A 133 32.75 -21.76 -52.20
C PHE A 133 33.72 -22.91 -51.94
N GLN A 134 35.01 -22.61 -51.82
CA GLN A 134 36.07 -23.60 -51.46
C GLN A 134 36.33 -23.66 -49.94
N GLY A 135 35.49 -23.02 -49.11
CA GLY A 135 35.62 -22.98 -47.66
C GLY A 135 34.57 -23.81 -46.92
N ASP A 136 34.63 -23.80 -45.58
CA ASP A 136 33.64 -24.45 -44.72
C ASP A 136 32.31 -23.68 -44.74
N LEU A 137 31.29 -24.22 -45.40
CA LEU A 137 29.95 -23.66 -45.52
C LEU A 137 29.30 -23.41 -44.13
N LEU A 138 29.65 -24.23 -43.14
CA LEU A 138 29.16 -24.06 -41.79
C LEU A 138 29.73 -22.83 -41.09
N SER A 139 30.98 -22.46 -41.38
CA SER A 139 31.60 -21.24 -40.87
C SER A 139 30.98 -19.98 -41.46
N LEU A 140 30.64 -20.00 -42.74
CA LEU A 140 29.93 -18.91 -43.42
C LEU A 140 28.52 -18.72 -42.86
N ILE A 141 27.76 -19.80 -42.72
CA ILE A 141 26.42 -19.74 -42.13
C ILE A 141 26.49 -19.20 -40.70
N ARG A 142 27.48 -19.62 -39.91
CA ARG A 142 27.67 -19.12 -38.54
C ARG A 142 27.99 -17.65 -38.50
N SER A 143 28.87 -17.15 -39.37
CA SER A 143 29.26 -15.74 -39.44
C SER A 143 28.10 -14.84 -39.87
N VAL A 144 27.34 -15.23 -40.90
CA VAL A 144 26.16 -14.48 -41.36
C VAL A 144 25.06 -14.50 -40.31
N LYS A 145 24.84 -15.65 -39.67
CA LYS A 145 23.88 -15.76 -38.54
C LYS A 145 24.30 -14.86 -37.37
N PHE A 146 25.59 -14.84 -37.01
CA PHE A 146 26.10 -14.00 -35.93
C PHE A 146 25.92 -12.51 -36.24
N GLN A 147 26.25 -12.08 -37.46
CA GLN A 147 26.06 -10.69 -37.91
C GLN A 147 24.57 -10.29 -37.88
N GLN A 148 23.68 -11.19 -38.23
CA GLN A 148 22.25 -10.90 -38.20
C GLN A 148 21.73 -10.82 -36.76
N LEU A 149 22.18 -11.73 -35.88
CA LEU A 149 21.84 -11.69 -34.44
C LEU A 149 22.32 -10.39 -33.78
N GLU A 150 23.52 -9.91 -34.16
CA GLU A 150 24.05 -8.63 -33.64
C GLU A 150 23.21 -7.43 -34.11
N LYS A 151 22.74 -7.43 -35.36
CA LYS A 151 21.82 -6.41 -35.85
C LYS A 151 20.47 -6.45 -35.14
N GLU A 152 19.88 -7.63 -34.99
CA GLU A 152 18.62 -7.80 -34.28
C GLU A 152 18.75 -7.35 -32.82
N ARG A 153 19.88 -7.63 -32.17
CA ARG A 153 20.19 -7.13 -30.84
C ARG A 153 20.23 -5.60 -30.76
N GLN A 154 20.91 -4.95 -31.73
CA GLN A 154 20.95 -3.47 -31.81
C GLN A 154 19.56 -2.88 -32.03
N TYR A 155 18.73 -3.49 -32.88
CA TYR A 155 17.34 -3.08 -33.07
C TYR A 155 16.52 -3.27 -31.79
N ALA A 156 16.69 -4.40 -31.10
CA ALA A 156 16.01 -4.66 -29.84
C ALA A 156 16.44 -3.65 -28.75
N GLU A 157 17.72 -3.27 -28.67
CA GLU A 157 18.20 -2.25 -27.73
C GLU A 157 17.58 -0.87 -28.02
N VAL A 158 17.47 -0.48 -29.28
CA VAL A 158 16.80 0.78 -29.66
C VAL A 158 15.32 0.73 -29.35
N ALA A 159 14.66 -0.37 -29.66
CA ALA A 159 13.23 -0.56 -29.36
C ALA A 159 12.96 -0.54 -27.83
N CYS A 160 13.81 -1.18 -27.02
CA CYS A 160 13.73 -1.14 -25.57
C CYS A 160 13.87 0.27 -25.00
N ASN A 161 14.82 1.06 -25.53
CA ASN A 161 15.00 2.45 -25.12
C ASN A 161 13.80 3.34 -25.48
N ASN A 162 13.23 3.15 -26.68
CA ASN A 162 12.03 3.87 -27.10
C ASN A 162 10.82 3.47 -26.25
N MET A 163 10.64 2.18 -26.00
CA MET A 163 9.60 1.66 -25.11
C MET A 163 9.73 2.23 -23.69
N SER A 164 10.94 2.27 -23.15
CA SER A 164 11.19 2.84 -21.80
C SER A 164 10.81 4.32 -21.74
N ARG A 165 11.11 5.09 -22.80
CA ARG A 165 10.71 6.50 -22.88
C ARG A 165 9.19 6.66 -22.96
N LEU A 166 8.53 5.85 -23.77
CA LEU A 166 7.07 5.86 -23.89
C LEU A 166 6.38 5.51 -22.56
N ILE A 167 6.83 4.46 -21.89
CA ILE A 167 6.27 4.06 -20.58
C ILE A 167 6.54 5.13 -19.53
N LYS A 168 7.72 5.75 -19.55
CA LYS A 168 8.03 6.87 -18.64
C LYS A 168 7.08 8.04 -18.82
N ASP A 169 6.82 8.43 -20.07
CA ASP A 169 5.88 9.49 -20.40
C ASP A 169 4.46 9.14 -19.92
N GLN A 170 3.98 7.93 -20.20
CA GLN A 170 2.71 7.41 -19.74
C GLN A 170 2.58 7.41 -18.20
N CYS A 171 3.66 7.07 -17.48
CA CYS A 171 3.69 7.11 -16.01
C CYS A 171 3.64 8.54 -15.49
N MET A 172 4.38 9.47 -16.11
CA MET A 172 4.37 10.89 -15.72
C MET A 172 3.01 11.52 -15.93
N GLU A 173 2.43 11.36 -17.12
CA GLU A 173 1.08 11.87 -17.44
C GLU A 173 0.00 11.23 -16.56
N GLY A 174 0.14 9.95 -16.20
CA GLY A 174 -0.83 9.17 -15.44
C GLY A 174 -0.83 9.39 -13.94
N GLY A 175 0.06 10.23 -13.39
CA GLY A 175 0.16 10.50 -11.96
C GLY A 175 0.74 9.34 -11.14
N PHE A 176 1.62 8.53 -11.75
CA PHE A 176 2.25 7.38 -11.09
C PHE A 176 2.96 7.76 -9.79
N GLN A 177 3.75 8.84 -9.80
CA GLN A 177 4.55 9.24 -8.63
C GLN A 177 3.67 9.57 -7.41
N GLU A 178 2.59 10.34 -7.61
CA GLU A 178 1.68 10.71 -6.51
C GLU A 178 0.93 9.50 -5.96
N ALA A 179 0.44 8.64 -6.85
CA ALA A 179 -0.26 7.42 -6.46
C ALA A 179 0.67 6.46 -5.71
N PHE A 180 1.90 6.32 -6.20
CA PHE A 180 2.88 5.40 -5.61
C PHE A 180 3.39 5.89 -4.26
N LEU A 181 3.55 7.21 -4.05
CA LEU A 181 3.92 7.77 -2.76
C LEU A 181 2.94 7.38 -1.64
N LYS A 182 1.63 7.43 -1.93
CA LYS A 182 0.60 6.97 -0.99
C LYS A 182 0.71 5.46 -0.74
N THR A 183 0.98 4.68 -1.78
CA THR A 183 1.17 3.23 -1.67
C THR A 183 2.39 2.87 -0.83
N ILE A 184 3.51 3.62 -0.92
CA ILE A 184 4.69 3.44 -0.04
C ILE A 184 4.31 3.65 1.42
N THR A 185 3.49 4.66 1.70
CA THR A 185 3.03 4.93 3.07
C THR A 185 2.17 3.78 3.61
N ASP A 186 1.25 3.25 2.81
CA ASP A 186 0.43 2.10 3.17
C ASP A 186 1.27 0.83 3.34
N PHE A 187 2.28 0.63 2.50
CA PHE A 187 3.24 -0.47 2.59
C PHE A 187 4.01 -0.51 3.92
N ALA A 188 4.39 0.64 4.44
CA ALA A 188 5.07 0.75 5.72
C ALA A 188 4.11 0.57 6.91
N THR A 189 2.87 1.05 6.77
CA THR A 189 1.88 1.12 7.85
C THR A 189 1.10 -0.18 8.02
N TYR A 190 0.58 -0.72 6.90
CA TYR A 190 -0.35 -1.85 6.91
C TYR A 190 0.31 -3.18 6.52
N PRO A 191 -0.32 -4.32 6.83
CA PRO A 191 0.18 -5.65 6.47
C PRO A 191 0.39 -5.86 4.97
N PHE A 192 -0.26 -5.06 4.15
CA PHE A 192 -0.11 -5.02 2.70
C PHE A 192 -0.48 -3.63 2.17
N ALA A 193 0.02 -3.29 1.00
CA ALA A 193 -0.39 -2.12 0.23
C ALA A 193 -0.98 -2.57 -1.11
N VAL A 194 -1.85 -1.75 -1.68
CA VAL A 194 -2.51 -2.02 -2.95
C VAL A 194 -2.28 -0.87 -3.91
N PHE A 195 -1.80 -1.21 -5.10
CA PHE A 195 -1.58 -0.26 -6.18
C PHE A 195 -2.41 -0.66 -7.41
N HIS A 196 -3.11 0.30 -8.01
CA HIS A 196 -4.02 0.07 -9.12
C HIS A 196 -3.63 0.93 -10.33
N GLY A 197 -3.45 0.29 -11.45
CA GLY A 197 -3.13 0.90 -12.75
C GLY A 197 -2.18 0.05 -13.58
N PRO A 198 -2.01 0.34 -14.85
CA PRO A 198 -2.62 1.43 -15.63
C PRO A 198 -4.11 1.20 -15.90
N VAL A 199 -4.94 2.20 -15.63
CA VAL A 199 -6.36 2.19 -15.96
C VAL A 199 -6.60 3.18 -17.09
N PRO A 200 -7.04 2.75 -18.29
CA PRO A 200 -7.34 3.68 -19.35
C PRO A 200 -8.56 4.53 -18.96
N THR A 201 -8.36 5.84 -18.92
CA THR A 201 -9.39 6.82 -18.56
C THR A 201 -9.44 7.90 -19.62
N MET A 202 -10.64 8.41 -19.91
CA MET A 202 -10.81 9.53 -20.83
C MET A 202 -10.56 10.84 -20.09
N VAL A 203 -9.55 11.59 -20.54
CA VAL A 203 -9.17 12.89 -19.98
C VAL A 203 -9.32 13.93 -21.07
N THR A 204 -10.01 15.02 -20.77
CA THR A 204 -10.13 16.17 -21.66
C THR A 204 -8.90 17.07 -21.48
N GLN A 205 -8.04 17.13 -22.48
CA GLN A 205 -6.88 18.03 -22.53
C GLN A 205 -7.13 19.18 -23.49
N MET A 206 -6.56 20.34 -23.18
CA MET A 206 -6.61 21.49 -24.07
C MET A 206 -5.46 21.38 -25.08
N GLU A 207 -5.78 21.23 -26.36
CA GLU A 207 -4.80 21.12 -27.44
C GLU A 207 -4.89 22.34 -28.38
N TRP A 208 -3.72 22.82 -28.84
CA TRP A 208 -3.66 23.90 -29.81
C TRP A 208 -4.11 23.41 -31.20
N SER A 209 -5.18 24.00 -31.70
CA SER A 209 -5.66 23.78 -33.07
C SER A 209 -5.51 25.10 -33.86
N GLY A 210 -4.36 25.28 -34.52
CA GLY A 210 -4.00 26.55 -35.15
C GLY A 210 -3.77 27.66 -34.11
N SER A 211 -4.59 28.69 -34.11
CA SER A 211 -4.51 29.83 -33.19
C SER A 211 -5.45 29.73 -31.97
N SER A 212 -6.22 28.67 -31.84
CA SER A 212 -7.20 28.49 -30.74
C SER A 212 -6.93 27.24 -29.92
N LEU A 213 -7.11 27.35 -28.59
CA LEU A 213 -7.04 26.25 -27.66
C LEU A 213 -8.40 25.53 -27.66
N LYS A 214 -8.44 24.25 -28.00
CA LYS A 214 -9.68 23.46 -28.03
C LYS A 214 -9.59 22.27 -27.09
N PRO A 215 -10.68 21.91 -26.39
CA PRO A 215 -10.72 20.68 -25.61
C PRO A 215 -10.72 19.48 -26.57
N LYS A 216 -9.84 18.51 -26.27
CA LYS A 216 -9.74 17.24 -26.98
C LYS A 216 -9.72 16.10 -25.98
N ASP A 217 -10.57 15.12 -26.16
CA ASP A 217 -10.61 13.94 -25.35
C ASP A 217 -9.52 12.96 -25.78
N LYS A 218 -8.63 12.60 -24.83
CA LYS A 218 -7.53 11.66 -25.03
C LYS A 218 -7.68 10.52 -24.01
N ILE A 219 -7.43 9.31 -24.46
CA ILE A 219 -7.31 8.16 -23.54
C ILE A 219 -5.92 8.23 -22.90
N GLN A 220 -5.90 8.30 -21.58
CA GLN A 220 -4.68 8.37 -20.78
C GLN A 220 -4.71 7.28 -19.71
N PHE A 221 -3.55 6.70 -19.41
CA PHE A 221 -3.44 5.81 -18.27
C PHE A 221 -3.49 6.59 -16.97
N GLN A 222 -4.21 6.07 -16.00
CA GLN A 222 -4.22 6.62 -14.65
C GLN A 222 -3.77 5.57 -13.65
N PHE A 223 -3.04 6.02 -12.64
CA PHE A 223 -2.61 5.23 -11.50
C PHE A 223 -3.30 5.74 -10.25
N ARG A 224 -3.75 4.82 -9.40
CA ARG A 224 -4.49 5.15 -8.19
C ARG A 224 -4.02 4.28 -7.02
N PRO A 225 -3.78 4.86 -5.84
CA PRO A 225 -3.65 4.06 -4.63
C PRO A 225 -5.04 3.56 -4.24
N ILE A 226 -5.13 2.33 -3.81
CA ILE A 226 -6.38 1.76 -3.28
C ILE A 226 -6.20 1.57 -1.77
N SER A 227 -7.18 2.04 -1.01
CA SER A 227 -7.19 1.81 0.42
C SER A 227 -7.22 0.31 0.73
N VAL A 228 -6.40 -0.11 1.67
CA VAL A 228 -6.39 -1.49 2.14
C VAL A 228 -7.75 -1.93 2.71
N PHE A 229 -8.60 -0.98 3.13
CA PHE A 229 -9.95 -1.25 3.62
C PHE A 229 -10.94 -1.55 2.50
N ASP A 230 -10.67 -1.11 1.27
CA ASP A 230 -11.55 -1.25 0.10
C ASP A 230 -11.10 -2.35 -0.88
N PHE A 231 -10.10 -3.14 -0.50
CA PHE A 231 -9.57 -4.23 -1.30
C PHE A 231 -9.97 -5.59 -0.72
N TYR A 232 -10.51 -6.47 -1.59
CA TYR A 232 -10.99 -7.81 -1.23
C TYR A 232 -10.51 -8.82 -2.28
N TRP A 233 -10.30 -10.06 -1.86
CA TRP A 233 -9.80 -11.13 -2.74
C TRP A 233 -10.58 -12.42 -2.53
N SER A 234 -10.56 -13.28 -3.54
CA SER A 234 -11.20 -14.58 -3.47
C SER A 234 -10.42 -15.54 -2.52
N PRO A 235 -11.11 -16.54 -1.95
CA PRO A 235 -10.49 -17.49 -1.01
C PRO A 235 -9.28 -18.25 -1.55
N ASP A 236 -9.19 -18.42 -2.86
CA ASP A 236 -8.14 -19.12 -3.60
C ASP A 236 -6.97 -18.22 -4.02
N SER A 237 -7.01 -16.92 -3.73
CA SER A 237 -5.97 -15.97 -4.11
C SER A 237 -4.84 -15.92 -3.08
N ARG A 238 -3.61 -16.21 -3.51
CA ARG A 238 -2.40 -16.04 -2.70
C ARG A 238 -1.72 -14.69 -2.95
N ASN A 239 -1.92 -14.12 -4.11
CA ASN A 239 -1.51 -12.78 -4.48
C ASN A 239 -2.59 -12.14 -5.37
N ALA A 240 -2.45 -10.86 -5.74
CA ALA A 240 -3.44 -10.15 -6.54
C ALA A 240 -3.56 -10.69 -7.98
N GLN A 241 -2.54 -11.40 -8.48
CA GLN A 241 -2.48 -11.92 -9.84
C GLN A 241 -3.07 -13.32 -9.98
N GLU A 242 -3.20 -14.05 -8.87
CA GLU A 242 -3.69 -15.42 -8.83
C GLU A 242 -5.13 -15.52 -8.31
N GLY A 243 -5.73 -16.70 -8.45
CA GLY A 243 -7.07 -17.02 -7.96
C GLY A 243 -8.20 -16.51 -8.84
N THR A 244 -9.43 -16.80 -8.40
CA THR A 244 -10.66 -16.53 -9.15
C THR A 244 -10.90 -15.04 -9.39
N GLY A 245 -10.44 -14.16 -8.48
CA GLY A 245 -10.51 -12.74 -8.70
C GLY A 245 -10.33 -11.89 -7.46
N ILE A 246 -10.28 -10.60 -7.71
CA ILE A 246 -10.12 -9.55 -6.71
C ILE A 246 -11.18 -8.48 -6.90
N PHE A 247 -11.51 -7.79 -5.82
CA PHE A 247 -12.50 -6.74 -5.79
C PHE A 247 -11.91 -5.46 -5.24
N ILE A 248 -12.28 -4.35 -5.86
CA ILE A 248 -11.98 -3.00 -5.41
C ILE A 248 -13.30 -2.26 -5.25
N ARG A 249 -13.49 -1.63 -4.10
CA ARG A 249 -14.59 -0.71 -3.88
C ARG A 249 -14.10 0.71 -4.11
N GLU A 250 -14.70 1.41 -5.03
CA GLU A 250 -14.36 2.79 -5.36
C GLU A 250 -15.58 3.69 -5.17
N GLN A 251 -15.35 4.92 -4.71
CA GLN A 251 -16.38 5.96 -4.72
C GLN A 251 -16.17 6.84 -5.94
N VAL A 252 -17.19 6.93 -6.78
CA VAL A 252 -17.17 7.69 -8.03
C VAL A 252 -18.27 8.74 -8.00
N THR A 253 -17.98 9.94 -8.50
CA THR A 253 -19.02 10.97 -8.62
C THR A 253 -19.94 10.68 -9.81
N LYS A 254 -21.17 11.19 -9.75
CA LYS A 254 -22.10 11.11 -10.89
C LYS A 254 -21.51 11.73 -12.14
N GLN A 255 -20.78 12.83 -11.99
CA GLN A 255 -20.15 13.54 -13.10
C GLN A 255 -19.09 12.67 -13.80
N ASP A 256 -18.27 11.95 -13.03
CA ASP A 256 -17.26 11.07 -13.60
C ASP A 256 -17.88 9.86 -14.28
N LEU A 257 -18.98 9.33 -13.71
CA LEU A 257 -19.72 8.25 -14.36
C LEU A 257 -20.37 8.73 -15.67
N TYR A 258 -20.85 9.98 -15.72
CA TYR A 258 -21.38 10.58 -16.94
C TYR A 258 -20.32 10.72 -18.04
N LYS A 259 -19.10 11.14 -17.71
CA LYS A 259 -17.97 11.21 -18.66
C LYS A 259 -17.63 9.84 -19.26
N CYS A 260 -17.84 8.76 -18.50
CA CYS A 260 -17.58 7.39 -18.96
C CYS A 260 -18.56 6.90 -20.05
N LEU A 261 -19.69 7.58 -20.29
CA LEU A 261 -20.67 7.22 -21.33
C LEU A 261 -20.08 7.20 -22.75
N GLY A 262 -18.99 7.92 -22.99
CA GLY A 262 -18.27 7.94 -24.27
C GLY A 262 -17.39 6.70 -24.52
N MET A 263 -17.09 5.92 -23.51
CA MET A 263 -16.18 4.76 -23.62
C MET A 263 -16.93 3.50 -24.05
N LYS A 264 -16.36 2.74 -25.00
CA LYS A 264 -16.96 1.51 -25.54
C LYS A 264 -17.15 0.40 -24.49
N SER A 265 -16.34 0.39 -23.44
CA SER A 265 -16.43 -0.62 -22.36
C SER A 265 -17.60 -0.40 -21.40
N TYR A 266 -18.27 0.77 -21.44
CA TYR A 266 -19.39 1.09 -20.56
C TYR A 266 -20.74 0.78 -21.23
N ILE A 267 -21.63 0.15 -20.45
CA ILE A 267 -22.99 -0.21 -20.89
C ILE A 267 -23.91 1.00 -20.69
N LYS A 268 -24.09 1.81 -21.75
CA LYS A 268 -24.82 3.09 -21.70
C LYS A 268 -26.20 2.99 -21.05
N ALA A 269 -26.97 1.95 -21.40
CA ALA A 269 -28.32 1.76 -20.86
C ALA A 269 -28.34 1.55 -19.34
N ASN A 270 -27.36 0.81 -18.80
CA ASN A 270 -27.25 0.57 -17.36
C ASN A 270 -26.73 1.79 -16.62
N VAL A 271 -25.76 2.50 -17.19
CA VAL A 271 -25.25 3.76 -16.61
C VAL A 271 -26.38 4.80 -16.52
N GLN A 272 -27.21 4.94 -17.54
CA GLN A 272 -28.38 5.84 -17.53
C GLN A 272 -29.38 5.45 -16.43
N LYS A 273 -29.70 4.15 -16.29
CA LYS A 273 -30.57 3.67 -15.19
C LYS A 273 -30.01 3.97 -13.80
N VAL A 274 -28.69 3.82 -13.61
CA VAL A 274 -28.03 4.16 -12.35
C VAL A 274 -28.15 5.65 -12.06
N LEU A 275 -27.90 6.51 -13.05
CA LEU A 275 -28.02 7.95 -12.90
C LEU A 275 -29.46 8.39 -12.59
N GLU A 276 -30.45 7.81 -13.27
CA GLU A 276 -31.90 8.07 -13.03
C GLU A 276 -32.31 7.58 -11.63
N ALA A 277 -31.95 6.35 -11.25
CA ALA A 277 -32.24 5.79 -9.92
C ALA A 277 -31.64 6.63 -8.79
N THR A 278 -30.47 7.20 -9.01
CA THR A 278 -29.79 8.05 -8.04
C THR A 278 -30.45 9.42 -7.90
N ILE A 279 -30.93 9.99 -9.01
CA ILE A 279 -31.69 11.26 -9.02
C ILE A 279 -33.02 11.10 -8.27
N SER A 280 -33.71 9.98 -8.48
CA SER A 280 -35.00 9.71 -7.84
C SER A 280 -34.91 9.24 -6.38
N LYS A 281 -33.71 9.01 -5.85
CA LYS A 281 -33.44 8.44 -4.51
C LYS A 281 -34.20 7.13 -4.21
N THR A 282 -34.64 6.41 -5.24
CA THR A 282 -35.53 5.26 -5.14
C THR A 282 -34.83 3.95 -4.75
N GLN A 283 -33.49 3.89 -4.81
CA GLN A 283 -32.76 2.67 -4.49
C GLN A 283 -31.52 2.97 -3.66
N ASN A 284 -31.26 2.11 -2.68
CA ASN A 284 -30.02 2.12 -1.94
C ASN A 284 -28.95 1.39 -2.79
N LEU A 285 -28.12 2.16 -3.50
CA LEU A 285 -27.08 1.66 -4.40
C LEU A 285 -25.75 1.40 -3.68
N LYS A 286 -25.76 1.34 -2.36
CA LYS A 286 -24.56 1.07 -1.55
C LYS A 286 -24.34 -0.43 -1.42
N TRP A 287 -23.10 -0.87 -1.64
CA TRP A 287 -22.68 -2.28 -1.48
C TRP A 287 -22.47 -2.69 -0.03
N MET A 288 -22.10 -1.74 0.81
CA MET A 288 -21.98 -1.92 2.26
C MET A 288 -22.49 -0.66 2.95
N SER A 289 -23.08 -0.82 4.12
CA SER A 289 -23.17 0.28 5.06
C SER A 289 -21.73 0.77 5.31
N ARG A 290 -21.56 2.09 5.34
CA ARG A 290 -20.28 2.78 5.52
C ARG A 290 -19.42 1.99 6.52
N ASN A 291 -18.18 1.70 6.11
CA ASN A 291 -17.28 0.94 6.97
C ASN A 291 -17.08 1.77 8.24
N PRO A 292 -17.53 1.32 9.43
CA PRO A 292 -17.42 2.11 10.66
C PRO A 292 -15.97 2.35 11.08
N GLU A 293 -15.02 1.79 10.33
CA GLU A 293 -13.59 1.87 10.57
C GLU A 293 -12.87 2.90 9.73
N GLN A 294 -13.45 3.37 8.63
CA GLN A 294 -12.95 4.57 8.02
C GLN A 294 -13.35 5.72 8.93
N PRO A 295 -12.37 6.41 9.55
CA PRO A 295 -12.67 7.65 10.23
C PRO A 295 -13.47 8.50 9.26
N ASP A 296 -14.47 9.18 9.76
CA ASP A 296 -15.27 10.10 8.96
C ASP A 296 -14.32 11.11 8.30
N THR A 297 -13.77 10.74 7.16
CA THR A 297 -13.04 11.68 6.34
C THR A 297 -14.02 12.79 6.05
N ILE A 298 -13.71 13.94 6.64
CA ILE A 298 -14.37 15.22 6.53
C ILE A 298 -15.14 15.29 5.22
N GLY A 299 -16.45 15.16 5.25
CA GLY A 299 -17.22 15.21 4.02
C GLY A 299 -18.62 14.60 4.08
N SER A 300 -19.07 14.09 5.21
CA SER A 300 -20.42 13.56 5.32
C SER A 300 -21.53 14.60 5.10
N GLY A 301 -21.19 15.89 5.09
CA GLY A 301 -22.11 16.99 4.84
C GLY A 301 -22.34 17.33 3.36
N TRP A 302 -21.39 16.99 2.48
CA TRP A 302 -21.45 17.37 1.05
C TRP A 302 -21.96 16.26 0.13
N GLY A 303 -22.15 15.03 0.61
CA GLY A 303 -22.27 13.86 -0.25
C GLY A 303 -23.59 13.10 -0.21
N ASN A 304 -24.66 13.65 0.30
CA ASN A 304 -25.95 12.95 0.26
C ASN A 304 -26.51 12.85 -1.18
N GLY A 305 -25.97 11.89 -1.95
CA GLY A 305 -26.48 11.53 -3.27
C GLY A 305 -25.59 11.88 -4.48
N GLU A 306 -24.40 12.44 -4.29
CA GLU A 306 -23.50 12.77 -5.40
C GLU A 306 -22.43 11.71 -5.67
N THR A 307 -22.10 10.89 -4.67
CA THR A 307 -21.13 9.79 -4.81
C THR A 307 -21.83 8.44 -4.88
N LEU A 308 -21.32 7.57 -5.75
CA LEU A 308 -21.79 6.22 -6.01
C LEU A 308 -20.71 5.23 -5.60
N ASP A 309 -21.11 4.15 -4.92
CA ASP A 309 -20.20 3.04 -4.63
C ASP A 309 -20.11 2.12 -5.86
N VAL A 310 -18.96 2.11 -6.51
CA VAL A 310 -18.64 1.21 -7.63
C VAL A 310 -17.86 0.02 -7.09
N LEU A 311 -18.36 -1.18 -7.34
CA LEU A 311 -17.64 -2.42 -7.09
C LEU A 311 -16.99 -2.87 -8.38
N ARG A 312 -15.67 -2.90 -8.43
CA ARG A 312 -14.89 -3.36 -9.56
C ARG A 312 -14.30 -4.73 -9.27
N HIS A 313 -14.60 -5.69 -10.12
CA HIS A 313 -14.11 -7.05 -10.04
C HIS A 313 -13.16 -7.36 -11.20
N TYR A 314 -11.95 -7.77 -10.90
CA TYR A 314 -11.00 -8.34 -11.83
C TYR A 314 -10.91 -9.84 -11.58
N GLY A 315 -11.28 -10.65 -12.57
CA GLY A 315 -11.26 -12.09 -12.38
C GLY A 315 -11.64 -12.88 -13.61
N MET A 316 -11.63 -14.21 -13.47
CA MET A 316 -11.92 -15.13 -14.54
C MET A 316 -13.43 -15.30 -14.75
N PHE A 317 -13.86 -15.15 -15.99
CA PHE A 317 -15.24 -15.41 -16.43
C PHE A 317 -15.25 -16.33 -17.64
N SER A 318 -16.29 -17.15 -17.77
CA SER A 318 -16.47 -18.01 -18.97
C SER A 318 -16.85 -17.18 -20.18
N GLY A 319 -16.44 -17.62 -21.38
CA GLY A 319 -16.83 -16.95 -22.62
C GLY A 319 -18.34 -16.87 -22.81
N LYS A 320 -19.10 -17.89 -22.34
CA LYS A 320 -20.58 -17.88 -22.36
C LYS A 320 -21.19 -16.75 -21.55
N GLU A 321 -20.62 -16.42 -20.40
CA GLU A 321 -21.06 -15.32 -19.56
C GLU A 321 -20.76 -13.97 -20.22
N LEU A 322 -19.57 -13.81 -20.77
CA LEU A 322 -19.10 -12.58 -21.38
C LEU A 322 -19.84 -12.25 -22.70
N LYS A 323 -20.17 -13.26 -23.53
CA LYS A 323 -20.95 -13.06 -24.77
C LYS A 323 -22.34 -12.49 -24.53
N LYS A 324 -23.00 -12.81 -23.42
CA LYS A 324 -24.32 -12.25 -23.07
C LYS A 324 -24.29 -10.72 -22.93
N TYR A 325 -23.11 -10.13 -22.77
CA TYR A 325 -22.91 -8.68 -22.64
C TYR A 325 -22.36 -8.03 -23.91
N GLY A 326 -22.40 -8.74 -25.03
CA GLY A 326 -22.01 -8.20 -26.32
C GLY A 326 -20.50 -8.20 -26.58
N ILE A 327 -19.73 -8.93 -25.77
CA ILE A 327 -18.31 -9.15 -26.03
C ILE A 327 -18.20 -10.23 -27.12
N THR A 328 -17.66 -9.86 -28.27
CA THR A 328 -17.51 -10.72 -29.45
C THR A 328 -16.06 -11.16 -29.63
N GLY A 329 -15.85 -12.27 -30.38
CA GLY A 329 -14.49 -12.74 -30.70
C GLY A 329 -13.85 -13.64 -29.64
N ILE A 330 -14.66 -14.26 -28.78
CA ILE A 330 -14.21 -15.16 -27.71
C ILE A 330 -14.88 -16.53 -27.84
N ASP A 331 -14.19 -17.58 -27.38
CA ASP A 331 -14.71 -18.95 -27.37
C ASP A 331 -15.57 -19.20 -26.13
N ASP A 332 -16.64 -19.98 -26.29
CA ASP A 332 -17.61 -20.26 -25.22
C ASP A 332 -17.02 -21.06 -24.07
N ASP A 333 -16.12 -21.99 -24.38
CA ASP A 333 -15.59 -22.97 -23.43
C ASP A 333 -14.26 -22.53 -22.77
N GLN A 334 -13.77 -21.35 -23.12
CA GLN A 334 -12.57 -20.78 -22.51
C GLN A 334 -12.90 -19.77 -21.39
N PHE A 335 -11.96 -19.62 -20.46
CA PHE A 335 -12.00 -18.62 -19.41
C PHE A 335 -11.10 -17.46 -19.75
N TYR A 336 -11.58 -16.25 -19.49
CA TYR A 336 -10.88 -15.00 -19.77
C TYR A 336 -10.85 -14.12 -18.53
N ASP A 337 -9.70 -13.51 -18.25
CA ASP A 337 -9.63 -12.46 -17.24
C ASP A 337 -10.35 -11.21 -17.76
N ALA A 338 -11.36 -10.79 -17.02
CA ALA A 338 -12.21 -9.65 -17.37
C ALA A 338 -12.38 -8.69 -16.19
N CYS A 339 -12.68 -7.45 -16.52
CA CYS A 339 -13.07 -6.43 -15.55
C CYS A 339 -14.59 -6.21 -15.62
N ILE A 340 -15.27 -6.40 -14.51
CA ILE A 340 -16.69 -6.14 -14.35
C ILE A 340 -16.87 -5.07 -13.27
N SER A 341 -17.47 -3.95 -13.63
CA SER A 341 -17.81 -2.89 -12.67
C SER A 341 -19.31 -2.80 -12.48
N MET A 342 -19.73 -2.70 -11.23
CA MET A 342 -21.13 -2.71 -10.84
C MET A 342 -21.46 -1.56 -9.90
N VAL A 343 -22.70 -1.05 -10.01
CA VAL A 343 -23.32 -0.15 -9.03
C VAL A 343 -24.65 -0.74 -8.63
N GLY A 344 -24.78 -1.11 -7.36
CA GLY A 344 -25.96 -1.86 -6.91
C GLY A 344 -26.16 -3.14 -7.72
N GLN A 345 -27.30 -3.30 -8.35
CA GLN A 345 -27.66 -4.47 -9.15
C GLN A 345 -27.32 -4.33 -10.65
N TYR A 346 -26.70 -3.22 -11.07
CA TYR A 346 -26.44 -2.93 -12.48
C TYR A 346 -24.96 -3.09 -12.81
N THR A 347 -24.66 -3.90 -13.83
CA THR A 347 -23.33 -3.92 -14.44
C THR A 347 -23.17 -2.70 -15.32
N ILE A 348 -22.26 -1.79 -14.95
CA ILE A 348 -22.01 -0.54 -15.67
C ILE A 348 -20.88 -0.68 -16.69
N GLN A 349 -19.93 -1.59 -16.46
CA GLN A 349 -18.78 -1.80 -17.32
C GLN A 349 -18.43 -3.30 -17.38
N ALA A 350 -18.13 -3.78 -18.59
CA ALA A 350 -17.60 -5.13 -18.80
C ALA A 350 -16.63 -5.13 -19.98
N PHE A 351 -15.42 -5.61 -19.76
CA PHE A 351 -14.41 -5.79 -20.82
C PHE A 351 -13.39 -6.86 -20.45
N ILE A 352 -12.79 -7.45 -21.46
CA ILE A 352 -11.69 -8.42 -21.29
C ILE A 352 -10.39 -7.64 -21.11
N LEU A 353 -9.55 -8.09 -20.18
CA LEU A 353 -8.23 -7.49 -19.96
C LEU A 353 -7.34 -7.67 -21.20
N PRO A 354 -6.44 -6.72 -21.49
CA PRO A 354 -5.42 -6.89 -22.50
C PRO A 354 -4.61 -8.16 -22.23
N ASN A 355 -4.39 -8.97 -23.26
CA ASN A 355 -3.70 -10.27 -23.13
C ASN A 355 -4.34 -11.20 -22.06
N PRO A 356 -5.60 -11.60 -22.21
CA PRO A 356 -6.33 -12.37 -21.20
C PRO A 356 -5.68 -13.73 -20.88
N HIS A 357 -4.82 -14.25 -21.76
CA HIS A 357 -4.08 -15.49 -21.57
C HIS A 357 -2.81 -15.33 -20.73
N VAL A 358 -2.32 -14.12 -20.53
CA VAL A 358 -1.16 -13.82 -19.67
C VAL A 358 -1.60 -13.58 -18.23
N GLY A 359 -2.90 -13.31 -18.00
CA GLY A 359 -3.51 -13.22 -16.68
C GLY A 359 -2.97 -12.09 -15.79
N ILE A 360 -2.43 -11.01 -16.36
CA ILE A 360 -1.93 -9.87 -15.56
C ILE A 360 -3.07 -8.87 -15.34
N ARG A 361 -3.48 -8.75 -14.09
CA ARG A 361 -4.49 -7.80 -13.64
C ARG A 361 -3.84 -6.46 -13.29
N PRO A 362 -4.46 -5.30 -13.58
CA PRO A 362 -3.89 -3.98 -13.27
C PRO A 362 -4.00 -3.62 -11.78
N VAL A 363 -3.85 -4.59 -10.90
CA VAL A 363 -3.89 -4.44 -9.45
C VAL A 363 -2.76 -5.23 -8.85
N TYR A 364 -1.98 -4.58 -8.01
CA TYR A 364 -0.75 -5.13 -7.45
C TYR A 364 -0.77 -5.02 -5.93
N THR A 365 -0.20 -6.00 -5.27
CA THR A 365 -0.07 -6.01 -3.81
C THR A 365 1.36 -6.27 -3.40
N ALA A 366 1.81 -5.57 -2.38
CA ALA A 366 3.10 -5.81 -1.75
C ALA A 366 2.99 -5.65 -0.24
N SER A 367 3.82 -6.38 0.50
CA SER A 367 3.91 -6.35 1.95
C SER A 367 5.35 -6.10 2.38
N PHE A 368 5.55 -5.39 3.48
CA PHE A 368 6.89 -5.14 4.03
C PHE A 368 7.62 -6.47 4.30
N GLU A 369 6.92 -7.40 4.91
CA GLU A 369 7.37 -8.78 5.07
C GLU A 369 6.27 -9.70 4.57
N THR A 370 6.57 -10.56 3.61
CA THR A 370 5.60 -11.42 2.95
C THR A 370 5.30 -12.67 3.77
N ALA A 371 4.05 -13.12 3.72
CA ALA A 371 3.64 -14.46 4.12
C ALA A 371 3.54 -15.36 2.88
N ALA A 372 3.90 -16.64 3.02
CA ALA A 372 4.05 -17.53 1.86
C ALA A 372 2.74 -17.89 1.15
N ASP A 373 1.62 -17.88 1.86
CA ASP A 373 0.35 -18.50 1.45
C ASP A 373 -0.86 -17.54 1.46
N ARG A 374 -0.61 -16.25 1.72
CA ARG A 374 -1.68 -15.24 1.82
C ARG A 374 -1.22 -13.85 1.38
N ILE A 375 -2.18 -13.00 1.01
CA ILE A 375 -1.90 -11.61 0.61
C ILE A 375 -1.40 -10.77 1.79
N PRO A 376 -2.06 -10.76 2.98
CA PRO A 376 -1.56 -9.97 4.10
C PRO A 376 -0.29 -10.57 4.70
N GLY A 377 0.77 -9.79 4.73
CA GLY A 377 2.02 -10.10 5.42
C GLY A 377 2.11 -9.47 6.81
N PHE A 378 3.27 -8.87 7.11
CA PHE A 378 3.51 -8.17 8.38
C PHE A 378 4.00 -6.74 8.12
N SER A 379 3.49 -5.79 8.90
CA SER A 379 3.86 -4.38 8.82
C SER A 379 4.81 -3.96 9.95
N ILE A 380 5.38 -2.76 9.82
CA ILE A 380 6.19 -2.14 10.87
C ILE A 380 5.34 -1.86 12.11
N CYS A 381 4.12 -1.31 11.93
CA CYS A 381 3.22 -1.02 13.04
C CYS A 381 2.88 -2.26 13.86
N GLN A 382 2.59 -3.39 13.20
CA GLN A 382 2.34 -4.66 13.91
C GLN A 382 3.54 -5.10 14.76
N LYS A 383 4.75 -5.00 14.21
CA LYS A 383 5.98 -5.39 14.91
C LYS A 383 6.29 -4.49 16.10
N LEU A 384 5.96 -3.21 16.00
CA LEU A 384 6.23 -2.22 17.04
C LEU A 384 5.19 -2.17 18.15
N ARG A 385 4.00 -2.66 17.93
CA ARG A 385 2.86 -2.47 18.81
C ARG A 385 3.16 -2.75 20.28
N ASP A 386 3.67 -3.93 20.58
CA ASP A 386 3.92 -4.34 21.97
C ASP A 386 5.09 -3.59 22.57
N VAL A 387 6.11 -3.28 21.76
CA VAL A 387 7.28 -2.51 22.18
C VAL A 387 6.91 -1.06 22.49
N GLU A 388 6.10 -0.43 21.64
CA GLU A 388 5.61 0.93 21.82
C GLU A 388 4.73 1.04 23.06
N ARG A 389 3.84 0.07 23.27
CA ARG A 389 3.00 -0.01 24.47
C ARG A 389 3.84 -0.12 25.75
N ALA A 390 4.86 -0.99 25.74
CA ALA A 390 5.76 -1.14 26.88
C ALA A 390 6.57 0.14 27.17
N TYR A 391 7.05 0.79 26.10
CA TYR A 391 7.74 2.09 26.20
C TYR A 391 6.84 3.17 26.81
N MET A 392 5.60 3.30 26.30
CA MET A 392 4.65 4.28 26.80
C MET A 392 4.32 4.08 28.29
N ASN A 393 4.08 2.83 28.70
CA ASN A 393 3.81 2.51 30.09
C ASN A 393 5.04 2.82 30.99
N THR A 394 6.26 2.58 30.48
CA THR A 394 7.49 2.94 31.20
C THR A 394 7.58 4.46 31.41
N LEU A 395 7.25 5.28 30.42
CA LEU A 395 7.22 6.73 30.53
C LEU A 395 6.15 7.22 31.51
N ARG A 396 4.96 6.64 31.49
CA ARG A 396 3.89 6.97 32.44
C ARG A 396 4.30 6.65 33.88
N PHE A 397 4.87 5.46 34.12
CA PHE A 397 5.40 5.11 35.44
C PHE A 397 6.56 6.00 35.89
N LEU A 398 7.45 6.38 34.97
CA LEU A 398 8.50 7.35 35.27
C LEU A 398 7.89 8.66 35.77
N MET A 399 6.93 9.22 35.06
CA MET A 399 6.29 10.50 35.43
C MET A 399 5.50 10.38 36.73
N THR A 400 4.80 9.27 36.95
CA THR A 400 4.12 9.01 38.24
C THR A 400 5.12 8.93 39.38
N ASN A 401 6.24 8.22 39.21
CA ASN A 401 7.26 8.10 40.23
C ASN A 401 7.92 9.46 40.54
N GLU A 402 8.25 10.24 39.52
CA GLU A 402 8.83 11.57 39.70
C GLU A 402 7.83 12.54 40.36
N GLY A 403 6.55 12.48 39.98
CA GLY A 403 5.48 13.25 40.64
C GLY A 403 5.35 12.90 42.12
N LEU A 404 5.40 11.62 42.47
CA LEU A 404 5.33 11.16 43.87
C LEU A 404 6.63 11.47 44.65
N SER A 405 7.78 11.46 44.00
CA SER A 405 9.07 11.79 44.63
C SER A 405 9.31 13.29 44.80
N ALA A 406 8.57 14.15 44.06
CA ALA A 406 8.73 15.60 44.11
C ALA A 406 8.31 16.23 45.41
N GLY A 407 7.51 15.55 46.21
CA GLY A 407 7.03 16.07 47.50
C GLY A 407 7.06 15.02 48.59
N PRO A 408 7.12 15.43 49.88
CA PRO A 408 6.99 14.50 50.98
C PRO A 408 5.56 13.95 51.03
N PHE A 409 5.47 12.69 51.23
CA PHE A 409 4.22 11.95 51.52
C PHE A 409 4.23 11.53 52.98
N GLY A 410 3.13 11.62 53.66
CA GLY A 410 3.22 11.28 55.08
C GLY A 410 1.87 11.19 55.83
N GLU A 411 2.01 10.78 57.07
CA GLU A 411 0.94 10.69 58.04
C GLU A 411 0.95 11.92 58.94
N VAL A 412 -0.21 12.46 59.21
CA VAL A 412 -0.36 13.62 60.10
C VAL A 412 -1.31 13.25 61.25
N ASP A 413 -0.90 13.48 62.48
CA ASP A 413 -1.75 13.36 63.63
C ASP A 413 -2.70 14.57 63.71
N TYR A 414 -3.88 14.38 63.12
CA TYR A 414 -4.89 15.43 63.03
C TYR A 414 -5.31 15.98 64.40
N SER A 415 -5.32 15.16 65.45
CA SER A 415 -5.73 15.55 66.80
C SER A 415 -4.82 16.68 67.37
N ARG A 416 -3.55 16.71 66.94
CA ARG A 416 -2.54 17.68 67.43
C ARG A 416 -2.46 18.95 66.60
N ILE A 417 -3.06 18.96 65.41
CA ILE A 417 -2.96 20.04 64.44
C ILE A 417 -4.29 20.79 64.30
N GLN A 418 -5.43 20.14 64.53
CA GLN A 418 -6.79 20.66 64.32
C GLN A 418 -7.06 22.03 64.92
N ARG A 419 -6.34 22.42 65.98
CA ARG A 419 -6.50 23.69 66.65
C ARG A 419 -5.87 24.84 65.86
N TYR A 420 -4.91 24.58 65.00
CA TYR A 420 -4.10 25.57 64.31
C TYR A 420 -4.29 25.62 62.80
N MET A 421 -4.82 24.54 62.20
CA MET A 421 -5.02 24.42 60.77
C MET A 421 -6.39 23.83 60.42
N ASN A 422 -7.02 24.36 59.37
CA ASN A 422 -8.21 23.75 58.79
C ASN A 422 -7.87 22.45 58.05
N PRO A 423 -8.81 21.48 57.99
CA PRO A 423 -8.60 20.21 57.28
C PRO A 423 -8.19 20.38 55.84
N GLU A 424 -8.65 21.43 55.17
CA GLU A 424 -8.34 21.74 53.75
C GLU A 424 -6.91 22.23 53.53
N ASP A 425 -6.24 22.78 54.59
CA ASP A 425 -4.89 23.32 54.51
C ASP A 425 -3.79 22.29 54.89
N ILE A 426 -4.18 21.18 55.54
CA ILE A 426 -3.23 20.18 56.05
C ILE A 426 -2.44 19.52 54.93
N GLY A 427 -3.02 19.39 53.71
CA GLY A 427 -2.37 18.84 52.54
C GLY A 427 -1.44 19.82 51.82
N ARG A 428 -1.37 21.08 52.21
CA ARG A 428 -0.57 22.13 51.58
C ARG A 428 0.70 22.41 52.36
N ILE A 429 1.74 21.61 52.14
CA ILE A 429 3.07 21.89 52.69
C ILE A 429 3.81 22.84 51.75
N THR A 430 4.02 24.09 52.20
CA THR A 430 4.80 25.10 51.49
C THR A 430 6.21 25.15 52.06
N ALA A 431 7.20 25.37 51.17
CA ALA A 431 8.59 25.45 51.58
C ALA A 431 8.77 26.59 52.60
N LEU A 432 9.62 26.37 53.60
CA LEU A 432 9.97 27.31 54.67
C LEU A 432 8.81 27.73 55.62
N THR A 433 7.73 26.97 55.67
CA THR A 433 6.64 27.19 56.62
C THR A 433 6.81 26.34 57.87
N LEU A 434 6.68 26.99 59.03
CA LEU A 434 6.64 26.33 60.34
C LEU A 434 5.16 26.19 60.79
N HIS A 435 4.76 24.96 61.09
CA HIS A 435 3.39 24.70 61.55
C HIS A 435 3.40 24.51 63.06
N PRO A 436 2.59 25.26 63.83
CA PRO A 436 2.44 25.01 65.24
C PRO A 436 1.67 23.68 65.47
N VAL A 437 2.08 22.93 66.47
CA VAL A 437 1.48 21.64 66.82
C VAL A 437 1.34 21.58 68.37
N ASP A 438 0.27 20.91 68.84
CA ASP A 438 0.13 20.66 70.27
C ASP A 438 1.17 19.63 70.78
N PRO A 439 1.68 19.78 72.00
CA PRO A 439 2.64 18.88 72.56
C PRO A 439 2.09 17.45 72.63
N ASP A 440 2.98 16.48 72.41
CA ASP A 440 2.63 15.04 72.59
C ASP A 440 2.52 14.73 74.08
N MET A 441 1.29 14.34 74.49
CA MET A 441 1.02 13.91 75.88
C MET A 441 1.27 12.42 76.11
N SER A 442 1.70 11.69 75.09
CA SER A 442 2.06 10.26 75.18
C SER A 442 3.52 10.10 75.62
N ALA A 443 3.82 9.01 76.35
CA ALA A 443 5.16 8.73 76.88
C ALA A 443 6.21 8.47 75.77
N GLY A 444 5.84 8.46 74.47
CA GLY A 444 6.70 8.08 73.37
C GLY A 444 7.26 9.24 72.53
N GLY A 445 6.76 10.47 72.69
CA GLY A 445 7.30 11.65 71.96
C GLY A 445 7.20 11.54 70.45
N HIS A 446 6.08 11.06 69.91
CA HIS A 446 5.93 10.88 68.46
C HIS A 446 5.80 12.21 67.73
N PRO A 447 6.43 12.36 66.53
CA PRO A 447 6.27 13.59 65.73
C PRO A 447 4.83 13.71 65.22
N ALA A 448 4.30 14.94 65.20
CA ALA A 448 2.97 15.22 64.65
C ALA A 448 2.90 15.01 63.12
N TYR A 449 4.01 15.14 62.45
CA TYR A 449 4.18 14.83 61.04
C TYR A 449 5.19 13.69 60.87
N LYS A 450 4.79 12.61 60.28
CA LYS A 450 5.67 11.51 59.88
C LYS A 450 5.80 11.51 58.38
N LEU A 451 6.76 12.27 57.91
CA LEU A 451 7.04 12.41 56.46
C LEU A 451 7.88 11.26 55.96
N GLN A 452 7.45 10.70 54.87
CA GLN A 452 8.17 9.70 54.11
C GLN A 452 8.57 10.29 52.77
N HIS A 453 9.70 9.90 52.24
CA HIS A 453 10.15 10.28 50.94
C HIS A 453 10.19 9.06 50.01
N ILE A 454 9.50 9.15 48.88
CA ILE A 454 9.53 8.11 47.85
C ILE A 454 10.78 8.38 47.02
N PRO A 455 11.71 7.40 46.90
CA PRO A 455 12.95 7.62 46.13
C PRO A 455 12.61 7.77 44.62
N SER A 456 13.28 8.72 43.99
CA SER A 456 13.27 8.83 42.53
C SER A 456 14.04 7.66 41.90
N ASN A 457 13.39 6.93 41.00
CA ASN A 457 13.97 5.84 40.23
C ASN A 457 14.21 6.24 38.76
N MET A 458 14.36 7.53 38.49
CA MET A 458 14.53 8.09 37.13
C MET A 458 15.58 7.37 36.30
N GLY A 459 16.72 7.01 36.90
CA GLY A 459 17.80 6.31 36.20
C GLY A 459 17.38 4.92 35.70
N ALA A 460 16.65 4.15 36.51
CA ALA A 460 16.15 2.82 36.15
C ALA A 460 15.10 2.90 35.04
N TYR A 461 14.14 3.81 35.15
CA TYR A 461 13.10 4.01 34.12
C TYR A 461 13.69 4.51 32.81
N ARG A 462 14.65 5.45 32.85
CA ARG A 462 15.36 5.92 31.65
C ARG A 462 16.08 4.80 30.93
N ASN A 463 16.79 3.92 31.67
CA ASN A 463 17.47 2.77 31.07
C ASN A 463 16.48 1.79 30.46
N CYS A 464 15.32 1.56 31.10
CA CYS A 464 14.27 0.72 30.58
C CYS A 464 13.65 1.32 29.31
N ALA A 465 13.37 2.61 29.27
CA ALA A 465 12.88 3.31 28.08
C ALA A 465 13.88 3.22 26.93
N GLN A 466 15.18 3.44 27.19
CA GLN A 466 16.22 3.27 26.17
C GLN A 466 16.29 1.84 25.65
N PHE A 467 16.14 0.84 26.52
CA PHE A 467 16.08 -0.56 26.10
C PHE A 467 14.93 -0.82 25.11
N PHE A 468 13.73 -0.25 25.33
CA PHE A 468 12.62 -0.41 24.40
C PHE A 468 12.84 0.32 23.08
N LEU A 469 13.52 1.47 23.09
CA LEU A 469 13.91 2.15 21.82
C LEU A 469 14.91 1.30 21.03
N ASP A 470 15.92 0.75 21.69
CA ASP A 470 16.89 -0.16 21.06
C ASP A 470 16.21 -1.45 20.55
N LEU A 471 15.20 -1.94 21.27
CA LEU A 471 14.40 -3.09 20.85
C LEU A 471 13.54 -2.75 19.63
N ALA A 472 12.96 -1.54 19.57
CA ALA A 472 12.21 -1.06 18.41
C ALA A 472 13.09 -1.03 17.14
N ASP A 473 14.35 -0.58 17.27
CA ASP A 473 15.31 -0.58 16.17
C ASP A 473 15.62 -2.00 15.67
N ARG A 474 15.81 -2.93 16.59
CA ARG A 474 16.11 -4.33 16.25
C ARG A 474 14.94 -5.05 15.61
N VAL A 475 13.73 -4.86 16.13
CA VAL A 475 12.51 -5.54 15.65
C VAL A 475 12.10 -5.04 14.26
N THR A 476 12.23 -3.73 14.02
CA THR A 476 11.94 -3.14 12.71
C THR A 476 13.09 -3.24 11.73
N GLN A 477 14.30 -3.48 12.22
CA GLN A 477 15.54 -3.43 11.45
C GLN A 477 15.79 -2.04 10.81
N ILE A 478 15.17 -0.99 11.36
CA ILE A 478 15.34 0.40 10.96
C ILE A 478 16.17 1.10 12.06
N PRO A 479 17.48 1.21 11.91
CA PRO A 479 18.33 1.78 12.94
C PRO A 479 18.16 3.28 13.10
N ALA A 480 18.49 3.79 14.29
CA ALA A 480 18.41 5.21 14.62
C ALA A 480 19.22 6.12 13.67
N ALA A 481 20.26 5.61 13.03
CA ALA A 481 21.03 6.33 12.02
C ALA A 481 20.19 6.83 10.84
N ILE A 482 19.11 6.13 10.47
CA ILE A 482 18.19 6.55 9.39
C ILE A 482 17.35 7.77 9.82
N HIS A 483 17.17 7.99 11.12
CA HIS A 483 16.45 9.16 11.66
C HIS A 483 17.36 10.38 11.88
N GLY A 484 18.65 10.29 11.50
CA GLY A 484 19.62 11.38 11.72
C GLY A 484 20.23 11.42 13.13
N GLU A 485 20.00 10.42 13.97
CA GLU A 485 20.67 10.32 15.25
C GLU A 485 22.16 9.97 15.07
N PRO A 486 23.08 10.62 15.79
CA PRO A 486 24.49 10.34 15.68
C PRO A 486 24.79 8.94 16.20
N VAL A 487 25.23 8.06 15.33
CA VAL A 487 25.66 6.70 15.69
C VAL A 487 26.97 6.76 16.46
N GLY A 488 26.94 6.36 17.71
CA GLY A 488 27.96 6.26 18.74
C GLY A 488 29.42 6.54 18.45
N THR A 489 30.21 6.75 19.50
CA THR A 489 31.66 7.04 19.48
C THR A 489 32.49 5.80 19.15
N GLY A 490 33.39 5.89 18.16
CA GLY A 490 34.35 4.81 17.85
C GLY A 490 34.61 4.64 16.35
N ALA A 491 34.53 3.41 15.84
CA ALA A 491 34.79 3.05 14.43
C ALA A 491 33.93 3.84 13.39
N ASN A 492 32.86 4.49 13.86
CA ASN A 492 31.92 5.29 13.06
C ASN A 492 32.46 6.67 12.66
N ARG A 493 33.64 7.06 13.15
CA ARG A 493 34.29 8.34 12.78
C ARG A 493 34.96 8.32 11.41
N THR A 494 35.14 7.16 10.80
CA THR A 494 35.74 7.04 9.47
C THR A 494 34.63 6.90 8.40
N PHE A 495 34.80 7.59 7.27
CA PHE A 495 33.90 7.46 6.10
C PHE A 495 33.66 5.99 5.72
N ARG A 496 34.69 5.17 5.77
CA ARG A 496 34.61 3.72 5.46
C ARG A 496 33.81 2.94 6.51
N GLY A 497 33.93 3.28 7.79
CA GLY A 497 33.16 2.67 8.87
C GLY A 497 31.67 3.03 8.78
N MET A 498 31.36 4.30 8.47
CA MET A 498 29.97 4.73 8.22
C MET A 498 29.39 4.04 6.99
N ALA A 499 30.10 4.00 5.87
CA ALA A 499 29.63 3.33 4.65
C ALA A 499 29.34 1.83 4.87
N MET A 500 30.17 1.15 5.68
CA MET A 500 29.95 -0.26 6.02
C MET A 500 28.75 -0.47 6.94
N LEU A 501 28.49 0.43 7.89
CA LEU A 501 27.31 0.40 8.75
C LEU A 501 26.04 0.67 7.97
N TYR A 502 26.04 1.69 7.10
CA TYR A 502 24.92 1.96 6.20
C TYR A 502 24.65 0.78 5.26
N GLY A 503 25.70 0.19 4.68
CA GLY A 503 25.55 -0.98 3.81
C GLY A 503 24.92 -2.20 4.50
N ASN A 504 25.23 -2.44 5.78
CA ASN A 504 24.61 -3.52 6.55
C ASN A 504 23.19 -3.18 7.03
N ALA A 505 22.93 -1.92 7.36
CA ALA A 505 21.61 -1.45 7.77
C ALA A 505 20.58 -1.45 6.63
N ILE A 506 21.04 -1.34 5.39
CA ILE A 506 20.20 -1.29 4.19
C ILE A 506 19.70 -2.68 3.75
N LYS A 507 20.44 -3.77 4.05
CA LYS A 507 20.06 -5.12 3.59
C LYS A 507 18.64 -5.57 3.90
N PRO A 508 18.10 -5.38 5.12
CA PRO A 508 16.72 -5.75 5.39
C PRO A 508 15.70 -4.93 4.59
N ILE A 509 16.03 -3.66 4.37
CA ILE A 509 15.18 -2.75 3.60
C ILE A 509 15.25 -3.12 2.10
N GLN A 510 16.40 -3.57 1.60
CA GLN A 510 16.51 -4.13 0.24
C GLN A 510 15.60 -5.35 0.05
N SER A 511 15.45 -6.21 1.07
CA SER A 511 14.50 -7.32 1.01
C SER A 511 13.05 -6.82 0.88
N ALA A 512 12.68 -5.78 1.63
CA ALA A 512 11.35 -5.17 1.53
C ALA A 512 11.13 -4.51 0.16
N VAL A 513 12.15 -3.86 -0.41
CA VAL A 513 12.11 -3.33 -1.78
C VAL A 513 11.98 -4.46 -2.80
N GLY A 514 12.69 -5.58 -2.60
CA GLY A 514 12.53 -6.78 -3.41
C GLY A 514 11.09 -7.33 -3.43
N ASN A 515 10.36 -7.21 -2.31
CA ASN A 515 8.94 -7.55 -2.26
C ASN A 515 8.09 -6.61 -3.13
N MET A 516 8.43 -5.31 -3.19
CA MET A 516 7.80 -4.35 -4.12
C MET A 516 8.14 -4.67 -5.59
N ASP A 517 9.39 -5.06 -5.86
CA ASP A 517 9.84 -5.43 -7.21
C ASP A 517 9.04 -6.61 -7.76
N VAL A 518 8.84 -7.64 -6.95
CA VAL A 518 8.08 -8.83 -7.34
C VAL A 518 6.59 -8.56 -7.36
N GLY A 519 6.07 -7.85 -6.36
CA GLY A 519 4.64 -7.65 -6.17
C GLY A 519 4.04 -6.53 -7.03
N ILE A 520 4.82 -5.48 -7.34
CA ILE A 520 4.32 -4.29 -8.04
C ILE A 520 5.08 -4.04 -9.34
N PHE A 521 6.39 -3.80 -9.31
CA PHE A 521 7.10 -3.24 -10.47
C PHE A 521 7.22 -4.21 -11.64
N ARG A 522 7.53 -5.47 -11.39
CA ARG A 522 7.65 -6.48 -12.44
C ARG A 522 6.31 -6.72 -13.17
N PRO A 523 5.19 -7.01 -12.49
CA PRO A 523 3.92 -7.21 -13.18
C PRO A 523 3.40 -5.92 -13.82
N LEU A 524 3.60 -4.74 -13.19
CA LEU A 524 3.24 -3.45 -13.76
C LEU A 524 3.98 -3.19 -15.08
N GLY A 525 5.31 -3.30 -15.07
CA GLY A 525 6.13 -3.10 -16.25
C GLY A 525 5.75 -4.09 -17.36
N THR A 526 5.50 -5.36 -17.01
CA THR A 526 5.07 -6.38 -17.97
C THR A 526 3.72 -6.04 -18.60
N LEU A 527 2.75 -5.55 -17.80
CA LEU A 527 1.43 -5.15 -18.32
C LEU A 527 1.55 -3.95 -19.27
N MET A 528 2.32 -2.92 -18.89
CA MET A 528 2.52 -1.73 -19.73
C MET A 528 3.26 -2.07 -21.02
N TYR A 529 4.30 -2.90 -20.96
CA TYR A 529 5.00 -3.40 -22.12
C TYR A 529 4.06 -4.16 -23.07
N ASN A 530 3.32 -5.15 -22.56
CA ASN A 530 2.37 -5.93 -23.37
C ASN A 530 1.27 -5.06 -23.98
N TYR A 531 0.78 -4.07 -23.24
CA TYR A 531 -0.22 -3.13 -23.75
C TYR A 531 0.34 -2.29 -24.90
N ASN A 532 1.53 -1.72 -24.74
CA ASN A 532 2.16 -0.92 -25.79
C ASN A 532 2.54 -1.77 -27.01
N MET A 533 3.00 -3.01 -26.82
CA MET A 533 3.24 -3.96 -27.92
C MET A 533 1.98 -4.25 -28.73
N GLN A 534 0.82 -4.32 -28.07
CA GLN A 534 -0.43 -4.65 -28.72
C GLN A 534 -1.10 -3.45 -29.39
N TYR A 535 -1.06 -2.29 -28.76
CA TYR A 535 -1.89 -1.14 -29.14
C TYR A 535 -1.11 0.08 -29.64
N SER A 536 0.21 0.12 -29.54
CA SER A 536 0.99 1.23 -30.07
C SER A 536 1.01 1.19 -31.61
N ASP A 537 0.79 2.33 -32.23
CA ASP A 537 0.93 2.50 -33.68
C ASP A 537 2.40 2.67 -34.10
N ASP A 538 3.29 2.98 -33.15
CA ASP A 538 4.71 3.17 -33.40
C ASP A 538 5.45 1.82 -33.42
N GLU A 539 5.87 1.39 -34.59
CA GLU A 539 6.65 0.15 -34.75
C GLU A 539 8.06 0.23 -34.13
N SER A 540 8.59 1.43 -33.90
CA SER A 540 9.92 1.62 -33.32
C SER A 540 10.03 1.22 -31.86
N VAL A 541 8.89 1.06 -31.16
CA VAL A 541 8.82 0.60 -29.76
C VAL A 541 8.61 -0.91 -29.64
N LYS A 542 8.30 -1.59 -30.76
CA LYS A 542 8.00 -3.05 -30.75
C LYS A 542 9.31 -3.83 -30.89
N GLY A 543 9.62 -4.64 -29.89
CA GLY A 543 10.83 -5.47 -29.86
C GLY A 543 10.74 -6.57 -28.82
N ASP A 544 11.59 -7.59 -28.94
CA ASP A 544 11.66 -8.66 -27.95
C ASP A 544 12.46 -8.20 -26.72
N ALA A 545 11.77 -8.09 -25.59
CA ALA A 545 12.34 -7.53 -24.38
C ALA A 545 11.88 -8.26 -23.12
N LYS A 546 12.71 -8.20 -22.08
CA LYS A 546 12.45 -8.68 -20.73
C LYS A 546 12.44 -7.52 -19.75
N ILE A 547 11.50 -7.55 -18.83
CA ILE A 547 11.38 -6.54 -17.78
C ILE A 547 12.14 -6.99 -16.54
N ILE A 548 13.02 -6.13 -16.06
CA ILE A 548 13.85 -6.36 -14.87
C ILE A 548 13.52 -5.24 -13.88
N ALA A 549 13.02 -5.60 -12.70
CA ALA A 549 12.85 -4.65 -11.60
C ALA A 549 14.24 -4.28 -11.03
N GLN A 550 14.45 -3.01 -10.72
CA GLN A 550 15.74 -2.47 -10.26
C GLN A 550 15.72 -1.88 -8.86
N GLY A 551 14.59 -1.91 -8.17
CA GLY A 551 14.48 -1.27 -6.86
C GLY A 551 15.35 -1.95 -5.78
N ALA A 552 15.69 -3.24 -5.94
CA ALA A 552 16.53 -3.99 -5.02
C ALA A 552 18.01 -4.10 -5.47
N THR A 553 18.35 -3.69 -6.68
CA THR A 553 19.71 -3.66 -7.19
C THR A 553 20.33 -2.28 -7.03
#